data_43c3e46774db5e0d505a58ddf26728e7
#
_entry.id   43c3e46774db5e0d505a58ddf26728e7
#
_cell.length_a   1.000
_cell.length_b   1.000
_cell.length_c   1.000
_cell.angle_alpha   90.00
_cell.angle_beta   90.00
_cell.angle_gamma   90.00
#
_symmetry.space_group_name_H-M   'P 1'
#
loop_
_entity.id
_entity.type
_entity.pdbx_description
1 polymer ?
#
loop_
_entity_poly.entity_id
_entity_poly.type
_entity_poly.pdbx_seq_one_letter_code
_entity_poly.pdbx_strand_id
1 'polypeptide(L)'
;MWDFSLKKSISLLVRTMPFILLRCAVYFGITLAYILMTGVGAGVGYGIGGFGDESFRTMAAIWGGIAGFGVVGAVLFFAREYLLYTVKAGHIAVLIRLIDGEELPEGRSQISYASQIVKQRFAQTNTLFAMDMLIKGVIGAITGLVQGVASFLPIPGTQQLMGVVKAFLRIAVGLIDEVILAYIIRTNSDNPWLASRTALVLYGQNAKVMLKNAAWLTLFTYGLSFVVFLIMLVPAAAIVYIMPGAWSAGGMLFALLFAWAVKVAVIEPFAIACLLQAYFKTIQDQTPNPEWEARLDKVSDKFVALKGKAQTWVEPAKPNTSEAPE
;
A
#
# COMPACT_ATOMS: atom_id res chain seq x y z
N MET A 1 9.14 12.16 20.56
CA MET A 1 8.23 11.03 20.67
C MET A 1 7.28 11.07 19.49
N TRP A 2 6.56 10.01 19.14
CA TRP A 2 5.60 9.98 18.02
C TRP A 2 4.27 10.66 18.38
N ASP A 3 3.46 11.02 17.36
CA ASP A 3 2.22 11.79 17.52
C ASP A 3 0.95 10.94 17.27
N PHE A 4 1.03 9.62 17.41
CA PHE A 4 -0.08 8.66 17.27
C PHE A 4 -0.22 7.76 18.49
N SER A 5 -1.39 7.12 18.65
CA SER A 5 -1.67 6.18 19.74
C SER A 5 -1.69 4.74 19.22
N LEU A 6 -0.74 3.92 19.69
CA LEU A 6 -0.70 2.49 19.38
C LEU A 6 -1.98 1.78 19.83
N LYS A 7 -2.48 2.10 21.05
CA LYS A 7 -3.72 1.53 21.58
C LYS A 7 -4.92 1.84 20.69
N LYS A 8 -5.06 3.11 20.23
CA LYS A 8 -6.13 3.51 19.33
C LYS A 8 -6.00 2.78 17.98
N SER A 9 -4.78 2.65 17.44
CA SER A 9 -4.54 1.94 16.17
C SER A 9 -4.92 0.46 16.26
N ILE A 10 -4.54 -0.24 17.33
CA ILE A 10 -4.95 -1.64 17.56
C ILE A 10 -6.48 -1.74 17.68
N SER A 11 -7.12 -0.85 18.43
CA SER A 11 -8.58 -0.81 18.55
C SER A 11 -9.26 -0.61 17.18
N LEU A 12 -8.73 0.27 16.33
CA LEU A 12 -9.21 0.48 14.98
C LEU A 12 -9.08 -0.77 14.10
N LEU A 13 -7.96 -1.50 14.20
CA LEU A 13 -7.80 -2.76 13.48
C LEU A 13 -8.84 -3.80 13.93
N VAL A 14 -9.04 -3.94 15.24
CA VAL A 14 -10.05 -4.88 15.77
C VAL A 14 -11.45 -4.48 15.30
N ARG A 15 -11.79 -3.20 15.33
CA ARG A 15 -13.09 -2.69 14.84
C ARG A 15 -13.25 -2.84 13.33
N THR A 16 -12.17 -2.91 12.56
CA THR A 16 -12.18 -3.12 11.11
C THR A 16 -11.81 -4.56 10.73
N MET A 17 -12.03 -5.52 11.63
CA MET A 17 -11.70 -6.94 11.40
C MET A 17 -12.24 -7.51 10.09
N PRO A 18 -13.47 -7.18 9.60
CA PRO A 18 -13.93 -7.64 8.28
C PRO A 18 -12.99 -7.28 7.13
N PHE A 19 -12.37 -6.09 7.17
CA PHE A 19 -11.36 -5.69 6.18
C PHE A 19 -10.02 -6.40 6.37
N ILE A 20 -9.60 -6.62 7.60
CA ILE A 20 -8.37 -7.39 7.89
C ILE A 20 -8.53 -8.82 7.37
N LEU A 21 -9.67 -9.47 7.63
CA LEU A 21 -9.94 -10.82 7.12
C LEU A 21 -10.02 -10.86 5.59
N LEU A 22 -10.67 -9.87 4.96
CA LEU A 22 -10.70 -9.75 3.50
C LEU A 22 -9.27 -9.60 2.92
N ARG A 23 -8.44 -8.76 3.53
CA ARG A 23 -7.04 -8.59 3.12
C ARG A 23 -6.24 -9.88 3.32
N CYS A 24 -6.41 -10.56 4.45
CA CYS A 24 -5.81 -11.87 4.67
C CYS A 24 -6.21 -12.85 3.57
N ALA A 25 -7.51 -12.99 3.28
CA ALA A 25 -7.99 -13.89 2.24
C ALA A 25 -7.37 -13.58 0.86
N VAL A 26 -7.30 -12.30 0.49
CA VAL A 26 -6.69 -11.87 -0.78
C VAL A 26 -5.20 -12.17 -0.81
N TYR A 27 -4.42 -11.73 0.18
CA TYR A 27 -2.96 -11.84 0.14
C TYR A 27 -2.45 -13.26 0.39
N PHE A 28 -3.12 -14.05 1.24
CA PHE A 28 -2.83 -15.48 1.36
C PHE A 28 -3.25 -16.25 0.10
N GLY A 29 -4.38 -15.88 -0.53
CA GLY A 29 -4.77 -16.40 -1.84
C GLY A 29 -3.73 -16.15 -2.93
N ILE A 30 -3.17 -14.94 -2.97
CA ILE A 30 -2.04 -14.59 -3.85
C ILE A 30 -0.81 -15.46 -3.56
N THR A 31 -0.46 -15.62 -2.28
CA THR A 31 0.67 -16.47 -1.87
C THR A 31 0.45 -17.92 -2.31
N LEU A 32 -0.75 -18.44 -2.11
CA LEU A 32 -1.13 -19.79 -2.56
C LEU A 32 -1.03 -19.91 -4.08
N ALA A 33 -1.49 -18.90 -4.84
CA ALA A 33 -1.37 -18.89 -6.30
C ALA A 33 0.11 -18.95 -6.75
N TYR A 34 1.00 -18.21 -6.09
CA TYR A 34 2.44 -18.29 -6.36
C TYR A 34 2.98 -19.70 -6.11
N ILE A 35 2.65 -20.32 -4.99
CA ILE A 35 3.10 -21.68 -4.64
C ILE A 35 2.60 -22.69 -5.67
N LEU A 36 1.30 -22.68 -5.96
CA LEU A 36 0.66 -23.63 -6.88
C LEU A 36 1.20 -23.48 -8.31
N MET A 37 1.26 -22.26 -8.83
CA MET A 37 1.72 -22.01 -10.20
C MET A 37 3.21 -22.28 -10.38
N THR A 38 4.01 -22.02 -9.35
CA THR A 38 5.42 -22.41 -9.34
C THR A 38 5.54 -23.94 -9.39
N GLY A 39 4.76 -24.67 -8.59
CA GLY A 39 4.72 -26.13 -8.57
C GLY A 39 4.25 -26.74 -9.89
N VAL A 40 3.17 -26.21 -10.46
CA VAL A 40 2.64 -26.65 -11.78
C VAL A 40 3.68 -26.37 -12.87
N GLY A 41 4.24 -25.18 -12.92
CA GLY A 41 5.26 -24.83 -13.91
C GLY A 41 6.49 -25.74 -13.83
N ALA A 42 6.95 -26.03 -12.62
CA ALA A 42 8.04 -26.96 -12.41
C ALA A 42 7.69 -28.39 -12.81
N GLY A 43 6.48 -28.87 -12.51
CA GLY A 43 6.01 -30.20 -12.93
C GLY A 43 5.95 -30.33 -14.44
N VAL A 44 5.45 -29.32 -15.14
CA VAL A 44 5.45 -29.26 -16.61
C VAL A 44 6.89 -29.27 -17.16
N GLY A 45 7.76 -28.42 -16.61
CA GLY A 45 9.18 -28.37 -16.99
C GLY A 45 9.88 -29.72 -16.78
N TYR A 46 9.62 -30.38 -15.66
CA TYR A 46 10.15 -31.72 -15.36
C TYR A 46 9.66 -32.77 -16.38
N GLY A 47 8.37 -32.69 -16.76
CA GLY A 47 7.81 -33.56 -17.79
C GLY A 47 8.47 -33.39 -19.18
N ILE A 48 8.63 -32.11 -19.60
CA ILE A 48 9.34 -31.76 -20.84
C ILE A 48 10.81 -32.19 -20.78
N GLY A 49 11.46 -32.01 -19.61
CA GLY A 49 12.83 -32.44 -19.39
C GLY A 49 13.07 -33.94 -19.50
N GLY A 50 11.99 -34.75 -19.45
CA GLY A 50 12.05 -36.20 -19.67
C GLY A 50 12.52 -36.63 -21.06
N PHE A 51 12.57 -35.75 -22.05
CA PHE A 51 13.14 -35.96 -23.37
C PHE A 51 14.66 -35.81 -23.44
N GLY A 52 15.31 -35.41 -22.35
CA GLY A 52 16.74 -35.19 -22.25
C GLY A 52 17.40 -35.98 -21.11
N ASP A 53 18.63 -35.59 -20.77
CA ASP A 53 19.36 -36.18 -19.64
C ASP A 53 18.86 -35.62 -18.30
N GLU A 54 19.37 -36.17 -17.18
CA GLU A 54 19.00 -35.74 -15.80
C GLU A 54 19.31 -34.26 -15.53
N SER A 55 20.39 -33.75 -16.12
CA SER A 55 20.76 -32.33 -16.03
C SER A 55 19.74 -31.44 -16.72
N PHE A 56 19.35 -31.78 -17.94
CA PHE A 56 18.31 -31.07 -18.69
C PHE A 56 16.97 -31.12 -17.98
N ARG A 57 16.60 -32.27 -17.41
CA ARG A 57 15.36 -32.46 -16.66
C ARG A 57 15.27 -31.55 -15.44
N THR A 58 16.36 -31.46 -14.68
CA THR A 58 16.43 -30.56 -13.52
C THR A 58 16.36 -29.09 -13.93
N MET A 59 17.10 -28.72 -14.99
CA MET A 59 17.10 -27.35 -15.51
C MET A 59 15.71 -26.95 -16.05
N ALA A 60 15.05 -27.83 -16.80
CA ALA A 60 13.71 -27.61 -17.32
C ALA A 60 12.67 -27.44 -16.19
N ALA A 61 12.78 -28.20 -15.11
CA ALA A 61 11.93 -28.03 -13.92
C ALA A 61 12.13 -26.66 -13.26
N ILE A 62 13.38 -26.19 -13.11
CA ILE A 62 13.70 -24.89 -12.54
C ILE A 62 13.10 -23.77 -13.40
N TRP A 63 13.34 -23.78 -14.70
CA TRP A 63 12.80 -22.78 -15.61
C TRP A 63 11.27 -22.80 -15.69
N GLY A 64 10.67 -23.99 -15.66
CA GLY A 64 9.23 -24.16 -15.57
C GLY A 64 8.66 -23.51 -14.30
N GLY A 65 9.30 -23.71 -13.15
CA GLY A 65 8.93 -23.08 -11.89
C GLY A 65 9.04 -21.56 -11.94
N ILE A 66 10.14 -21.03 -12.48
CA ILE A 66 10.34 -19.59 -12.68
C ILE A 66 9.24 -19.02 -13.62
N ALA A 67 8.91 -19.71 -14.70
CA ALA A 67 7.83 -19.29 -15.60
C ALA A 67 6.48 -19.26 -14.90
N GLY A 68 6.13 -20.31 -14.12
CA GLY A 68 4.91 -20.36 -13.33
C GLY A 68 4.82 -19.20 -12.31
N PHE A 69 5.92 -18.93 -11.61
CA PHE A 69 6.01 -17.77 -10.71
C PHE A 69 5.80 -16.44 -11.46
N GLY A 70 6.43 -16.29 -12.63
CA GLY A 70 6.34 -15.10 -13.47
C GLY A 70 4.92 -14.85 -14.01
N VAL A 71 4.17 -15.89 -14.34
CA VAL A 71 2.76 -15.79 -14.78
C VAL A 71 1.90 -15.14 -13.68
N VAL A 72 2.03 -15.59 -12.43
CA VAL A 72 1.30 -14.97 -11.31
C VAL A 72 1.71 -13.51 -11.14
N GLY A 73 3.02 -13.22 -11.22
CA GLY A 73 3.53 -11.85 -11.17
C GLY A 73 2.94 -10.94 -12.25
N ALA A 74 2.84 -11.44 -13.49
CA ALA A 74 2.23 -10.71 -14.61
C ALA A 74 0.73 -10.45 -14.38
N VAL A 75 -0.03 -11.47 -13.99
CA VAL A 75 -1.46 -11.33 -13.69
C VAL A 75 -1.68 -10.31 -12.56
N LEU A 76 -0.88 -10.40 -11.50
CA LEU A 76 -0.97 -9.47 -10.37
C LEU A 76 -0.56 -8.05 -10.74
N PHE A 77 0.40 -7.88 -11.67
CA PHE A 77 0.79 -6.55 -12.15
C PHE A 77 -0.41 -5.80 -12.72
N PHE A 78 -1.27 -6.49 -13.49
CA PHE A 78 -2.49 -5.89 -14.06
C PHE A 78 -3.65 -5.84 -13.05
N ALA A 79 -3.82 -6.86 -12.22
CA ALA A 79 -4.92 -6.92 -11.25
C ALA A 79 -4.70 -6.05 -10.01
N ARG A 80 -3.43 -5.81 -9.63
CA ARG A 80 -3.03 -5.07 -8.43
C ARG A 80 -3.64 -3.67 -8.37
N GLU A 81 -3.59 -2.95 -9.47
CA GLU A 81 -3.99 -1.56 -9.55
C GLU A 81 -5.51 -1.40 -9.32
N TYR A 82 -6.29 -2.39 -9.75
CA TYR A 82 -7.74 -2.32 -9.62
C TYR A 82 -8.26 -2.93 -8.31
N LEU A 83 -7.96 -4.22 -8.06
CA LEU A 83 -8.55 -4.95 -6.95
C LEU A 83 -7.97 -4.54 -5.60
N LEU A 84 -6.63 -4.49 -5.51
CA LEU A 84 -5.97 -4.24 -4.23
C LEU A 84 -6.16 -2.79 -3.79
N TYR A 85 -6.14 -1.85 -4.73
CA TYR A 85 -6.36 -0.45 -4.43
C TYR A 85 -7.80 -0.17 -3.98
N THR A 86 -8.79 -0.81 -4.61
CA THR A 86 -10.21 -0.69 -4.21
C THR A 86 -10.44 -1.21 -2.78
N VAL A 87 -9.87 -2.36 -2.42
CA VAL A 87 -9.94 -2.90 -1.06
C VAL A 87 -9.26 -1.96 -0.05
N LYS A 88 -8.09 -1.40 -0.42
CA LYS A 88 -7.36 -0.44 0.41
C LYS A 88 -8.18 0.84 0.61
N ALA A 89 -8.72 1.43 -0.45
CA ALA A 89 -9.53 2.64 -0.39
C ALA A 89 -10.79 2.45 0.48
N GLY A 90 -11.46 1.30 0.35
CA GLY A 90 -12.60 0.94 1.17
C GLY A 90 -12.24 0.82 2.65
N HIS A 91 -11.12 0.18 2.97
CA HIS A 91 -10.66 0.09 4.36
C HIS A 91 -10.33 1.47 4.95
N ILE A 92 -9.66 2.34 4.17
CA ILE A 92 -9.36 3.72 4.59
C ILE A 92 -10.66 4.50 4.86
N ALA A 93 -11.69 4.35 4.05
CA ALA A 93 -12.97 5.03 4.27
C ALA A 93 -13.60 4.66 5.62
N VAL A 94 -13.54 3.38 6.00
CA VAL A 94 -14.03 2.93 7.32
C VAL A 94 -13.12 3.42 8.45
N LEU A 95 -11.80 3.37 8.28
CA LEU A 95 -10.85 3.85 9.27
C LEU A 95 -11.06 5.33 9.60
N ILE A 96 -11.27 6.18 8.59
CA ILE A 96 -11.50 7.61 8.77
C ILE A 96 -12.73 7.84 9.63
N ARG A 97 -13.85 7.22 9.29
CA ARG A 97 -15.09 7.35 10.04
C ARG A 97 -14.90 7.00 11.52
N LEU A 98 -14.20 5.89 11.79
CA LEU A 98 -13.89 5.46 13.15
C LEU A 98 -12.87 6.36 13.87
N ILE A 99 -11.92 6.96 13.14
CA ILE A 99 -10.96 7.93 13.70
C ILE A 99 -11.68 9.19 14.15
N ASP A 100 -12.67 9.64 13.38
CA ASP A 100 -13.51 10.80 13.68
C ASP A 100 -14.56 10.53 14.77
N GLY A 101 -14.62 9.28 15.27
CA GLY A 101 -15.51 8.89 16.37
C GLY A 101 -16.93 8.58 15.92
N GLU A 102 -17.17 8.50 14.62
CA GLU A 102 -18.47 8.16 14.07
C GLU A 102 -18.68 6.64 14.01
N GLU A 103 -19.92 6.21 14.22
CA GLU A 103 -20.32 4.83 14.02
C GLU A 103 -20.74 4.57 12.57
N LEU A 104 -20.63 3.31 12.15
CA LEU A 104 -21.12 2.91 10.84
C LEU A 104 -22.65 2.97 10.81
N PRO A 105 -23.27 3.31 9.67
CA PRO A 105 -24.72 3.32 9.54
C PRO A 105 -25.31 1.96 9.92
N GLU A 106 -26.37 2.00 10.72
CA GLU A 106 -27.08 0.79 11.14
C GLU A 106 -27.56 -0.04 9.95
N GLY A 107 -27.54 -1.36 10.08
CA GLY A 107 -27.97 -2.30 9.06
C GLY A 107 -27.03 -2.48 7.86
N ARG A 108 -25.87 -1.81 7.82
CA ARG A 108 -24.88 -1.96 6.74
C ARG A 108 -23.59 -2.64 7.18
N SER A 109 -23.11 -3.59 6.37
CA SER A 109 -21.78 -4.15 6.59
C SER A 109 -20.70 -3.12 6.22
N GLN A 110 -19.54 -3.22 6.87
CA GLN A 110 -18.38 -2.35 6.58
C GLN A 110 -17.99 -2.37 5.10
N ILE A 111 -18.03 -3.55 4.48
CA ILE A 111 -17.67 -3.75 3.07
C ILE A 111 -18.69 -3.07 2.15
N SER A 112 -19.99 -3.18 2.46
CA SER A 112 -21.05 -2.51 1.69
C SER A 112 -20.93 -0.99 1.78
N TYR A 113 -20.76 -0.46 2.99
CA TYR A 113 -20.53 0.97 3.22
C TYR A 113 -19.31 1.47 2.44
N ALA A 114 -18.17 0.79 2.58
CA ALA A 114 -16.93 1.14 1.91
C ALA A 114 -17.06 1.11 0.38
N SER A 115 -17.71 0.08 -0.16
CA SER A 115 -17.95 -0.06 -1.60
C SER A 115 -18.78 1.12 -2.13
N GLN A 116 -19.78 1.57 -1.38
CA GLN A 116 -20.58 2.72 -1.73
C GLN A 116 -19.74 4.02 -1.76
N ILE A 117 -18.94 4.27 -0.72
CA ILE A 117 -18.06 5.45 -0.66
C ILE A 117 -17.06 5.45 -1.82
N VAL A 118 -16.41 4.32 -2.08
CA VAL A 118 -15.45 4.21 -3.19
C VAL A 118 -16.12 4.44 -4.53
N LYS A 119 -17.31 3.87 -4.77
CA LYS A 119 -18.06 4.07 -6.01
C LYS A 119 -18.52 5.53 -6.17
N GLN A 120 -19.03 6.15 -5.12
CA GLN A 120 -19.50 7.54 -5.17
C GLN A 120 -18.38 8.54 -5.41
N ARG A 121 -17.21 8.31 -4.77
CA ARG A 121 -16.07 9.23 -4.85
C ARG A 121 -15.23 9.05 -6.10
N PHE A 122 -15.21 7.85 -6.62
CA PHE A 122 -14.30 7.41 -7.67
C PHE A 122 -15.07 6.65 -8.76
N ALA A 123 -16.25 7.15 -9.13
CA ALA A 123 -17.15 6.55 -10.12
C ALA A 123 -16.46 6.19 -11.45
N GLN A 124 -15.31 6.84 -11.72
CA GLN A 124 -14.41 6.46 -12.80
C GLN A 124 -13.17 5.78 -12.20
N THR A 125 -13.08 4.48 -12.36
CA THR A 125 -11.94 3.66 -11.88
C THR A 125 -10.57 4.23 -12.33
N ASN A 126 -10.53 4.79 -13.54
CA ASN A 126 -9.35 5.44 -14.09
C ASN A 126 -8.92 6.69 -13.30
N THR A 127 -9.85 7.34 -12.57
CA THR A 127 -9.53 8.53 -11.75
C THR A 127 -8.67 8.17 -10.56
N LEU A 128 -9.00 7.08 -9.85
CA LEU A 128 -8.22 6.59 -8.71
C LEU A 128 -6.80 6.21 -9.13
N PHE A 129 -6.68 5.47 -10.23
CA PHE A 129 -5.38 5.05 -10.75
C PHE A 129 -4.54 6.24 -11.22
N ALA A 130 -5.12 7.13 -12.03
CA ALA A 130 -4.40 8.30 -12.52
C ALA A 130 -3.97 9.22 -11.36
N MET A 131 -4.80 9.35 -10.33
CA MET A 131 -4.51 10.12 -9.14
C MET A 131 -3.37 9.49 -8.32
N ASP A 132 -3.41 8.19 -8.07
CA ASP A 132 -2.34 7.45 -7.40
C ASP A 132 -0.99 7.63 -8.10
N MET A 133 -0.97 7.54 -9.42
CA MET A 133 0.25 7.73 -10.23
C MET A 133 0.80 9.15 -10.11
N LEU A 134 -0.05 10.17 -10.13
CA LEU A 134 0.37 11.56 -9.96
C LEU A 134 0.85 11.82 -8.53
N ILE A 135 0.13 11.34 -7.53
CA ILE A 135 0.50 11.47 -6.11
C ILE A 135 1.87 10.84 -5.86
N LYS A 136 2.10 9.60 -6.30
CA LYS A 136 3.40 8.92 -6.18
C LYS A 136 4.54 9.70 -6.85
N GLY A 137 4.27 10.32 -8.00
CA GLY A 137 5.25 11.18 -8.68
C GLY A 137 5.60 12.44 -7.86
N VAL A 138 4.61 13.10 -7.25
CA VAL A 138 4.84 14.27 -6.36
C VAL A 138 5.60 13.86 -5.11
N ILE A 139 5.25 12.74 -4.52
CA ILE A 139 5.93 12.19 -3.34
C ILE A 139 7.40 11.90 -3.66
N GLY A 140 7.67 11.35 -4.85
CA GLY A 140 9.04 11.17 -5.35
C GLY A 140 9.83 12.47 -5.40
N ALA A 141 9.22 13.56 -5.87
CA ALA A 141 9.83 14.89 -5.90
C ALA A 141 10.08 15.45 -4.49
N ILE A 142 9.10 15.33 -3.57
CA ILE A 142 9.26 15.74 -2.15
C ILE A 142 10.41 14.96 -1.51
N THR A 143 10.47 13.65 -1.76
CA THR A 143 11.55 12.79 -1.25
C THR A 143 12.90 13.19 -1.80
N GLY A 144 12.98 13.55 -3.09
CA GLY A 144 14.18 14.07 -3.73
C GLY A 144 14.68 15.35 -3.07
N LEU A 145 13.78 16.29 -2.74
CA LEU A 145 14.10 17.51 -1.99
C LEU A 145 14.70 17.20 -0.61
N VAL A 146 14.09 16.28 0.13
CA VAL A 146 14.58 15.86 1.44
C VAL A 146 15.95 15.17 1.35
N GLN A 147 16.15 14.31 0.36
CA GLN A 147 17.43 13.65 0.11
C GLN A 147 18.52 14.63 -0.29
N GLY A 148 18.19 15.63 -1.13
CA GLY A 148 19.11 16.70 -1.52
C GLY A 148 19.63 17.46 -0.31
N VAL A 149 18.76 17.80 0.63
CA VAL A 149 19.18 18.46 1.89
C VAL A 149 20.07 17.56 2.75
N ALA A 150 19.76 16.26 2.83
CA ALA A 150 20.56 15.31 3.61
C ALA A 150 21.96 15.05 3.01
N SER A 151 22.11 15.15 1.68
CA SER A 151 23.41 14.97 1.00
C SER A 151 24.38 16.12 1.20
N PHE A 152 23.92 17.30 1.63
CA PHE A 152 24.76 18.45 1.95
C PHE A 152 25.34 18.41 3.38
N LEU A 153 24.93 17.43 4.22
CA LEU A 153 25.50 17.27 5.55
C LEU A 153 26.82 16.47 5.45
N PRO A 154 27.99 17.08 5.73
CA PRO A 154 29.28 16.40 5.67
C PRO A 154 29.49 15.54 6.93
N ILE A 155 28.82 14.39 7.00
CA ILE A 155 29.00 13.44 8.11
C ILE A 155 29.88 12.29 7.62
N PRO A 156 31.05 12.02 8.21
CA PRO A 156 31.89 10.88 7.86
C PRO A 156 31.12 9.55 8.05
N GLY A 157 31.19 8.64 7.08
CA GLY A 157 30.46 7.36 7.12
C GLY A 157 29.07 7.38 6.48
N THR A 158 28.68 8.45 5.81
CA THR A 158 27.32 8.66 5.23
C THR A 158 26.94 7.67 4.13
N GLN A 159 27.85 7.04 3.40
CA GLN A 159 27.49 6.11 2.32
C GLN A 159 26.75 4.86 2.82
N GLN A 160 27.14 4.32 3.95
CA GLN A 160 26.46 3.16 4.57
C GLN A 160 25.13 3.58 5.23
N LEU A 161 25.11 4.74 5.92
CA LEU A 161 23.91 5.34 6.49
C LEU A 161 22.92 5.78 5.41
N MET A 162 23.39 6.22 4.23
CA MET A 162 22.54 6.65 3.13
C MET A 162 21.67 5.50 2.59
N GLY A 163 22.15 4.25 2.63
CA GLY A 163 21.37 3.06 2.30
C GLY A 163 20.17 2.88 3.24
N VAL A 164 20.40 3.05 4.54
CA VAL A 164 19.38 2.97 5.59
C VAL A 164 18.39 4.15 5.45
N VAL A 165 18.88 5.37 5.23
CA VAL A 165 18.05 6.56 5.02
C VAL A 165 17.18 6.42 3.76
N LYS A 166 17.73 5.89 2.66
CA LYS A 166 16.95 5.62 1.42
C LYS A 166 15.88 4.55 1.64
N ALA A 167 16.21 3.47 2.33
CA ALA A 167 15.25 2.42 2.67
C ALA A 167 14.14 2.96 3.58
N PHE A 168 14.52 3.74 4.58
CA PHE A 168 13.62 4.45 5.48
C PHE A 168 12.68 5.41 4.73
N LEU A 169 13.20 6.29 3.88
CA LEU A 169 12.40 7.23 3.09
C LEU A 169 11.46 6.49 2.14
N ARG A 170 11.90 5.39 1.53
CA ARG A 170 11.03 4.58 0.66
C ARG A 170 9.80 4.05 1.37
N ILE A 171 9.90 3.71 2.65
CA ILE A 171 8.78 3.21 3.43
C ILE A 171 7.90 4.34 3.94
N ALA A 172 8.52 5.41 4.44
CA ALA A 172 7.82 6.61 4.84
C ALA A 172 6.97 7.17 3.69
N VAL A 173 7.53 7.14 2.48
CA VAL A 173 6.88 7.56 1.24
C VAL A 173 5.79 6.57 0.81
N GLY A 174 5.99 5.27 1.03
CA GLY A 174 5.05 4.23 0.59
C GLY A 174 3.69 4.22 1.31
N LEU A 175 3.49 5.08 2.31
CA LEU A 175 2.22 5.23 3.03
C LEU A 175 1.58 6.62 2.84
N ILE A 176 2.22 7.51 2.05
CA ILE A 176 1.71 8.87 1.87
C ILE A 176 0.50 8.89 0.94
N ASP A 177 0.47 8.03 -0.08
CA ASP A 177 -0.65 7.89 -0.99
C ASP A 177 -1.95 7.55 -0.22
N GLU A 178 -1.88 6.71 0.81
CA GLU A 178 -3.01 6.41 1.68
C GLU A 178 -3.47 7.62 2.51
N VAL A 179 -2.51 8.44 2.97
CA VAL A 179 -2.83 9.67 3.72
C VAL A 179 -3.56 10.68 2.83
N ILE A 180 -3.10 10.83 1.57
CA ILE A 180 -3.75 11.73 0.61
C ILE A 180 -5.15 11.22 0.26
N LEU A 181 -5.28 9.91 0.00
CA LEU A 181 -6.58 9.29 -0.23
C LEU A 181 -7.53 9.48 0.97
N ALA A 182 -7.02 9.32 2.18
CA ALA A 182 -7.76 9.54 3.40
C ALA A 182 -8.26 10.99 3.52
N TYR A 183 -7.42 11.96 3.17
CA TYR A 183 -7.80 13.37 3.16
C TYR A 183 -8.94 13.64 2.17
N ILE A 184 -8.87 13.10 0.95
CA ILE A 184 -9.91 13.25 -0.07
C ILE A 184 -11.26 12.69 0.44
N ILE A 185 -11.23 11.51 1.06
CA ILE A 185 -12.43 10.86 1.59
C ILE A 185 -13.00 11.68 2.76
N ARG A 186 -12.14 12.14 3.69
CA ARG A 186 -12.55 12.88 4.89
C ARG A 186 -13.14 14.24 4.57
N THR A 187 -12.53 14.98 3.63
CA THR A 187 -12.99 16.32 3.27
C THR A 187 -14.27 16.32 2.44
N ASN A 188 -14.70 15.14 1.99
CA ASN A 188 -15.89 15.00 1.14
C ASN A 188 -15.86 15.91 -0.09
N SER A 189 -14.68 16.18 -0.65
CA SER A 189 -14.48 17.13 -1.74
C SER A 189 -15.10 16.64 -3.04
N ASP A 190 -15.83 17.51 -3.74
CA ASP A 190 -16.39 17.22 -5.06
C ASP A 190 -15.30 17.17 -6.15
N ASN A 191 -14.12 17.76 -5.88
CA ASN A 191 -12.96 17.73 -6.77
C ASN A 191 -11.78 16.97 -6.10
N PRO A 192 -11.61 15.67 -6.38
CA PRO A 192 -10.56 14.88 -5.76
C PRO A 192 -9.14 15.32 -6.15
N TRP A 193 -8.97 15.92 -7.31
CA TRP A 193 -7.67 16.46 -7.77
C TRP A 193 -7.24 17.68 -6.96
N LEU A 194 -8.17 18.59 -6.70
CA LEU A 194 -7.93 19.74 -5.84
C LEU A 194 -7.64 19.31 -4.39
N ALA A 195 -8.42 18.38 -3.87
CA ALA A 195 -8.21 17.84 -2.53
C ALA A 195 -6.84 17.13 -2.42
N SER A 196 -6.42 16.38 -3.45
CA SER A 196 -5.08 15.77 -3.50
C SER A 196 -3.98 16.82 -3.44
N ARG A 197 -4.12 17.91 -4.23
CA ARG A 197 -3.16 19.00 -4.23
C ARG A 197 -3.06 19.67 -2.86
N THR A 198 -4.18 19.98 -2.24
CA THR A 198 -4.26 20.53 -0.87
C THR A 198 -3.59 19.61 0.14
N ALA A 199 -3.90 18.32 0.12
CA ALA A 199 -3.32 17.33 1.04
C ALA A 199 -1.80 17.21 0.88
N LEU A 200 -1.29 17.26 -0.35
CA LEU A 200 0.15 17.23 -0.64
C LEU A 200 0.88 18.46 -0.13
N VAL A 201 0.27 19.66 -0.25
CA VAL A 201 0.83 20.90 0.34
C VAL A 201 0.86 20.79 1.85
N LEU A 202 -0.26 20.39 2.48
CA LEU A 202 -0.33 20.19 3.94
C LEU A 202 0.67 19.14 4.43
N TYR A 203 0.87 18.05 3.66
CA TYR A 203 1.91 17.07 3.99
C TYR A 203 3.32 17.68 3.86
N GLY A 204 3.60 18.37 2.77
CA GLY A 204 4.90 19.00 2.49
C GLY A 204 5.30 20.03 3.54
N GLN A 205 4.39 20.93 3.91
CA GLN A 205 4.66 21.96 4.93
C GLN A 205 4.91 21.36 6.33
N ASN A 206 4.40 20.15 6.59
CA ASN A 206 4.60 19.39 7.83
C ASN A 206 5.59 18.22 7.67
N ALA A 207 6.39 18.20 6.61
CA ALA A 207 7.24 17.05 6.25
C ALA A 207 8.15 16.61 7.40
N LYS A 208 8.70 17.53 8.21
CA LYS A 208 9.56 17.21 9.36
C LYS A 208 8.82 16.38 10.42
N VAL A 209 7.58 16.75 10.74
CA VAL A 209 6.74 16.02 11.70
C VAL A 209 6.32 14.67 11.13
N MET A 210 5.92 14.65 9.85
CA MET A 210 5.53 13.43 9.16
C MET A 210 6.68 12.43 9.05
N LEU A 211 7.88 12.88 8.69
CA LEU A 211 9.08 12.05 8.63
C LEU A 211 9.46 11.45 9.99
N LYS A 212 9.37 12.25 11.06
CA LYS A 212 9.60 11.74 12.42
C LYS A 212 8.64 10.59 12.77
N ASN A 213 7.36 10.76 12.49
CA ASN A 213 6.35 9.71 12.74
C ASN A 213 6.58 8.49 11.85
N ALA A 214 6.88 8.70 10.58
CA ALA A 214 7.21 7.63 9.64
C ALA A 214 8.48 6.86 10.07
N ALA A 215 9.46 7.52 10.72
CA ALA A 215 10.63 6.88 11.29
C ALA A 215 10.27 5.82 12.32
N TRP A 216 9.47 6.21 13.28
CA TRP A 216 9.01 5.29 14.32
C TRP A 216 8.16 4.16 13.75
N LEU A 217 7.25 4.48 12.82
CA LEU A 217 6.44 3.46 12.15
C LEU A 217 7.28 2.46 11.36
N THR A 218 8.33 2.94 10.70
CA THR A 218 9.27 2.06 9.98
C THR A 218 9.94 1.08 10.93
N LEU A 219 10.43 1.55 12.07
CA LEU A 219 11.05 0.70 13.08
C LEU A 219 10.06 -0.37 13.60
N PHE A 220 8.84 0.02 13.96
CA PHE A 220 7.79 -0.90 14.40
C PHE A 220 7.41 -1.90 13.30
N THR A 221 7.19 -1.42 12.08
CA THR A 221 6.77 -2.25 10.95
C THR A 221 7.81 -3.30 10.59
N TYR A 222 9.10 -2.93 10.55
CA TYR A 222 10.17 -3.90 10.28
C TYR A 222 10.40 -4.86 11.42
N GLY A 223 10.43 -4.37 12.65
CA GLY A 223 10.57 -5.24 13.83
C GLY A 223 9.46 -6.30 13.86
N LEU A 224 8.21 -5.87 13.65
CA LEU A 224 7.07 -6.78 13.61
C LEU A 224 7.11 -7.71 12.39
N SER A 225 7.51 -7.20 11.21
CA SER A 225 7.66 -8.03 10.00
C SER A 225 8.74 -9.09 10.15
N PHE A 226 9.82 -8.78 10.87
CA PHE A 226 10.86 -9.75 11.17
C PHE A 226 10.35 -10.88 12.09
N VAL A 227 9.63 -10.52 13.15
CA VAL A 227 8.98 -11.52 14.03
C VAL A 227 8.01 -12.40 13.24
N VAL A 228 7.16 -11.79 12.40
CA VAL A 228 6.23 -12.51 11.51
C VAL A 228 6.99 -13.43 10.57
N PHE A 229 8.11 -12.99 9.99
CA PHE A 229 8.93 -13.84 9.13
C PHE A 229 9.43 -15.09 9.87
N LEU A 230 9.92 -14.95 11.10
CA LEU A 230 10.34 -16.09 11.91
C LEU A 230 9.19 -17.08 12.18
N ILE A 231 7.98 -16.57 12.44
CA ILE A 231 6.78 -17.40 12.64
C ILE A 231 6.41 -18.12 11.33
N MET A 232 6.50 -17.43 10.18
CA MET A 232 6.16 -17.98 8.87
C MET A 232 7.15 -19.02 8.33
N LEU A 233 8.30 -19.17 8.96
CA LEU A 233 9.20 -20.32 8.69
C LEU A 233 8.52 -21.67 8.99
N VAL A 234 7.59 -21.70 9.94
CA VAL A 234 6.89 -22.95 10.32
C VAL A 234 5.98 -23.47 9.18
N PRO A 235 5.00 -22.70 8.64
CA PRO A 235 4.20 -23.18 7.51
C PRO A 235 5.03 -23.39 6.25
N ALA A 236 6.10 -22.59 6.04
CA ALA A 236 7.01 -22.80 4.91
C ALA A 236 7.76 -24.13 5.00
N ALA A 237 8.24 -24.49 6.19
CA ALA A 237 8.88 -25.79 6.44
C ALA A 237 7.91 -26.96 6.22
N ALA A 238 6.64 -26.82 6.63
CA ALA A 238 5.61 -27.83 6.39
C ALA A 238 5.38 -28.08 4.87
N ILE A 239 5.34 -27.00 4.07
CA ILE A 239 5.20 -27.12 2.61
C ILE A 239 6.41 -27.84 2.00
N VAL A 240 7.62 -27.45 2.40
CA VAL A 240 8.87 -28.09 1.92
C VAL A 240 8.94 -29.56 2.30
N TYR A 241 8.45 -29.93 3.49
CA TYR A 241 8.40 -31.33 3.93
C TYR A 241 7.51 -32.20 3.04
N ILE A 242 6.43 -31.64 2.49
CA ILE A 242 5.50 -32.34 1.59
C ILE A 242 6.05 -32.39 0.15
N MET A 243 6.98 -31.49 -0.21
CA MET A 243 7.56 -31.39 -1.56
C MET A 243 8.85 -32.23 -1.66
N PRO A 244 8.93 -33.18 -2.61
CA PRO A 244 10.12 -34.03 -2.76
C PRO A 244 11.32 -33.31 -3.39
N GLY A 245 12.53 -33.64 -2.94
CA GLY A 245 13.79 -33.34 -3.62
C GLY A 245 14.30 -31.91 -3.50
N ALA A 246 14.81 -31.34 -4.59
CA ALA A 246 15.50 -30.03 -4.66
C ALA A 246 14.66 -28.81 -4.25
N TRP A 247 13.37 -28.97 -4.03
CA TRP A 247 12.43 -27.92 -3.59
C TRP A 247 12.65 -27.45 -2.16
N SER A 248 13.47 -28.16 -1.37
CA SER A 248 13.85 -27.71 -0.01
C SER A 248 14.48 -26.32 0.00
N ALA A 249 15.17 -25.91 -1.05
CA ALA A 249 15.71 -24.56 -1.22
C ALA A 249 14.59 -23.48 -1.34
N GLY A 250 13.36 -23.86 -1.72
CA GLY A 250 12.22 -22.97 -1.81
C GLY A 250 11.61 -22.52 -0.48
N GLY A 251 11.95 -23.19 0.63
CA GLY A 251 11.36 -22.90 1.95
C GLY A 251 11.54 -21.45 2.40
N MET A 252 12.71 -20.88 2.17
CA MET A 252 12.98 -19.47 2.47
C MET A 252 12.09 -18.54 1.64
N LEU A 253 11.91 -18.82 0.35
CA LEU A 253 11.05 -18.05 -0.53
C LEU A 253 9.59 -18.11 -0.08
N PHE A 254 9.09 -19.28 0.30
CA PHE A 254 7.73 -19.45 0.82
C PHE A 254 7.54 -18.72 2.15
N ALA A 255 8.52 -18.78 3.05
CA ALA A 255 8.48 -18.00 4.30
C ALA A 255 8.40 -16.50 4.04
N LEU A 256 9.15 -15.98 3.06
CA LEU A 256 9.10 -14.59 2.65
C LEU A 256 7.75 -14.21 2.03
N LEU A 257 7.15 -15.08 1.21
CA LEU A 257 5.81 -14.86 0.64
C LEU A 257 4.73 -14.81 1.72
N PHE A 258 4.75 -15.74 2.68
CA PHE A 258 3.82 -15.72 3.81
C PHE A 258 4.01 -14.49 4.70
N ALA A 259 5.26 -14.16 5.03
CA ALA A 259 5.58 -12.97 5.81
C ALA A 259 5.12 -11.69 5.10
N TRP A 260 5.30 -11.62 3.78
CA TRP A 260 4.80 -10.52 2.96
C TRP A 260 3.27 -10.45 3.00
N ALA A 261 2.57 -11.57 2.89
CA ALA A 261 1.10 -11.61 2.97
C ALA A 261 0.59 -11.06 4.30
N VAL A 262 1.17 -11.48 5.43
CA VAL A 262 0.82 -10.97 6.77
C VAL A 262 1.18 -9.50 6.90
N LYS A 263 2.36 -9.08 6.43
CA LYS A 263 2.78 -7.68 6.45
C LYS A 263 1.74 -6.80 5.75
N VAL A 264 1.34 -7.13 4.54
CA VAL A 264 0.41 -6.32 3.75
C VAL A 264 -1.03 -6.41 4.28
N ALA A 265 -1.45 -7.58 4.79
CA ALA A 265 -2.80 -7.78 5.29
C ALA A 265 -3.06 -7.14 6.66
N VAL A 266 -2.06 -7.13 7.56
CA VAL A 266 -2.22 -6.76 8.97
C VAL A 266 -1.32 -5.59 9.39
N ILE A 267 -0.01 -5.65 9.06
CA ILE A 267 0.94 -4.66 9.53
C ILE A 267 0.77 -3.32 8.81
N GLU A 268 0.53 -3.32 7.51
CA GLU A 268 0.28 -2.08 6.75
C GLU A 268 -0.98 -1.34 7.22
N PRO A 269 -2.16 -1.95 7.40
CA PRO A 269 -3.32 -1.26 7.98
C PRO A 269 -3.05 -0.65 9.36
N PHE A 270 -2.26 -1.32 10.19
CA PHE A 270 -1.82 -0.76 11.46
C PHE A 270 -0.98 0.51 11.26
N ALA A 271 0.01 0.46 10.37
CA ALA A 271 0.86 1.61 10.06
C ALA A 271 0.03 2.77 9.47
N ILE A 272 -0.92 2.47 8.57
CA ILE A 272 -1.85 3.44 8.01
C ILE A 272 -2.67 4.10 9.13
N ALA A 273 -3.27 3.33 10.03
CA ALA A 273 -4.06 3.85 11.14
C ALA A 273 -3.25 4.77 12.07
N CYS A 274 -1.96 4.45 12.32
CA CYS A 274 -1.05 5.32 13.06
C CYS A 274 -0.74 6.61 12.30
N LEU A 275 -0.42 6.50 11.02
CA LEU A 275 -0.02 7.66 10.21
C LEU A 275 -1.19 8.62 9.97
N LEU A 276 -2.40 8.10 9.78
CA LEU A 276 -3.62 8.91 9.67
C LEU A 276 -3.87 9.74 10.94
N GLN A 277 -3.71 9.14 12.12
CA GLN A 277 -3.83 9.86 13.39
C GLN A 277 -2.79 11.00 13.48
N ALA A 278 -1.53 10.72 13.15
CA ALA A 278 -0.46 11.71 13.17
C ALA A 278 -0.74 12.84 12.17
N TYR A 279 -1.14 12.50 10.94
CA TYR A 279 -1.42 13.47 9.89
C TYR A 279 -2.59 14.38 10.26
N PHE A 280 -3.75 13.83 10.58
CA PHE A 280 -4.93 14.63 10.88
C PHE A 280 -4.80 15.48 12.14
N LYS A 281 -4.05 15.00 13.14
CA LYS A 281 -3.69 15.80 14.30
C LYS A 281 -2.76 16.95 13.92
N THR A 282 -1.81 16.72 13.01
CA THR A 282 -0.82 17.73 12.63
C THR A 282 -1.44 18.82 11.76
N ILE A 283 -2.34 18.49 10.86
CA ILE A 283 -2.97 19.45 9.93
C ILE A 283 -4.21 20.14 10.51
N GLN A 284 -4.61 19.79 11.73
CA GLN A 284 -5.76 20.42 12.39
C GLN A 284 -5.60 21.92 12.39
N ASP A 285 -6.65 22.64 11.95
CA ASP A 285 -6.70 24.11 11.87
C ASP A 285 -5.63 24.76 10.96
N GLN A 286 -4.98 23.95 10.07
CA GLN A 286 -4.01 24.47 9.11
C GLN A 286 -4.63 24.68 7.73
N THR A 287 -4.15 25.73 7.06
CA THR A 287 -4.42 26.00 5.65
C THR A 287 -3.17 25.69 4.81
N PRO A 288 -3.34 25.34 3.51
CA PRO A 288 -2.20 25.17 2.60
C PRO A 288 -1.36 26.45 2.52
N ASN A 289 -0.05 26.30 2.68
CA ASN A 289 0.89 27.41 2.60
C ASN A 289 1.23 27.70 1.13
N PRO A 290 1.01 28.95 0.63
CA PRO A 290 1.27 29.31 -0.76
C PRO A 290 2.75 29.16 -1.18
N GLU A 291 3.70 29.37 -0.26
CA GLU A 291 5.12 29.18 -0.56
C GLU A 291 5.45 27.70 -0.82
N TRP A 292 4.88 26.79 -0.05
CA TRP A 292 5.02 25.35 -0.27
C TRP A 292 4.36 24.91 -1.56
N GLU A 293 3.19 25.46 -1.87
CA GLU A 293 2.52 25.21 -3.13
C GLU A 293 3.40 25.64 -4.32
N ALA A 294 3.96 26.85 -4.29
CA ALA A 294 4.86 27.35 -5.31
C ALA A 294 6.17 26.52 -5.42
N ARG A 295 6.68 26.00 -4.30
CA ARG A 295 7.84 25.08 -4.32
C ARG A 295 7.51 23.78 -5.01
N LEU A 296 6.34 23.18 -4.72
CA LEU A 296 5.91 21.94 -5.34
C LEU A 296 5.63 22.12 -6.84
N ASP A 297 5.06 23.24 -7.25
CA ASP A 297 4.89 23.59 -8.68
C ASP A 297 6.23 23.67 -9.43
N LYS A 298 7.30 24.14 -8.78
CA LYS A 298 8.65 24.23 -9.39
C LYS A 298 9.37 22.89 -9.51
N VAL A 299 9.13 21.95 -8.59
CA VAL A 299 9.91 20.71 -8.49
C VAL A 299 9.19 19.48 -9.02
N SER A 300 7.92 19.59 -9.36
CA SER A 300 7.11 18.43 -9.76
C SER A 300 6.10 18.74 -10.86
N ASP A 301 6.40 18.33 -12.08
CA ASP A 301 5.45 18.39 -13.21
C ASP A 301 4.15 17.63 -12.90
N LYS A 302 4.23 16.57 -12.06
CA LYS A 302 3.08 15.80 -11.63
C LYS A 302 2.16 16.61 -10.70
N PHE A 303 2.74 17.50 -9.88
CA PHE A 303 1.96 18.42 -9.05
C PHE A 303 1.26 19.49 -9.90
N VAL A 304 1.94 20.01 -10.92
CA VAL A 304 1.34 20.90 -11.92
C VAL A 304 0.21 20.20 -12.68
N ALA A 305 0.41 18.93 -13.06
CA ALA A 305 -0.62 18.13 -13.73
C ALA A 305 -1.88 17.93 -12.88
N LEU A 306 -1.74 17.81 -11.54
CA LEU A 306 -2.90 17.78 -10.63
C LEU A 306 -3.74 19.07 -10.73
N LYS A 307 -3.10 20.25 -10.89
CA LYS A 307 -3.79 21.52 -11.08
C LYS A 307 -4.59 21.53 -12.40
N GLY A 308 -3.97 21.09 -13.50
CA GLY A 308 -4.66 20.97 -14.78
C GLY A 308 -5.87 20.04 -14.72
N LYS A 309 -5.72 18.88 -14.07
CA LYS A 309 -6.82 17.93 -13.84
C LYS A 309 -7.93 18.51 -12.95
N ALA A 310 -7.56 19.28 -11.92
CA ALA A 310 -8.55 19.95 -11.05
C ALA A 310 -9.37 21.01 -11.80
N GLN A 311 -8.75 21.74 -12.72
CA GLN A 311 -9.42 22.78 -13.53
C GLN A 311 -10.37 22.20 -14.58
N THR A 312 -10.05 21.02 -15.12
CA THR A 312 -10.84 20.33 -16.14
C THR A 312 -11.83 19.32 -15.56
N TRP A 313 -11.87 19.19 -14.23
CA TRP A 313 -12.74 18.23 -13.58
C TRP A 313 -14.21 18.64 -13.70
N VAL A 314 -15.01 17.73 -14.25
CA VAL A 314 -16.48 17.83 -14.27
C VAL A 314 -17.00 16.80 -13.28
N GLU A 315 -17.79 17.26 -12.30
CA GLU A 315 -18.39 16.36 -11.32
C GLU A 315 -19.26 15.31 -12.02
N PRO A 316 -19.05 14.00 -11.74
CA PRO A 316 -19.94 12.98 -12.26
C PRO A 316 -21.37 13.23 -11.77
N ALA A 317 -22.38 13.12 -12.66
CA ALA A 317 -23.77 13.25 -12.28
C ALA A 317 -24.07 12.30 -11.10
N LYS A 318 -24.61 12.84 -10.01
CA LYS A 318 -25.03 12.03 -8.85
C LYS A 318 -26.14 11.09 -9.33
N PRO A 319 -26.07 9.78 -9.04
CA PRO A 319 -27.16 8.88 -9.39
C PRO A 319 -28.44 9.40 -8.70
N ASN A 320 -29.51 9.53 -9.48
CA ASN A 320 -30.83 9.93 -8.97
C ASN A 320 -31.23 8.95 -7.87
N THR A 321 -31.30 9.42 -6.64
CA THR A 321 -31.78 8.67 -5.47
C THR A 321 -33.32 8.53 -5.44
N SER A 322 -34.01 8.86 -6.52
CA SER A 322 -35.47 8.83 -6.62
C SER A 322 -36.08 7.51 -7.09
N GLU A 323 -35.25 6.49 -7.38
CA GLU A 323 -35.74 5.13 -7.70
C GLU A 323 -35.28 4.14 -6.62
N ALA A 324 -35.86 4.22 -5.41
CA ALA A 324 -35.96 3.07 -4.54
C ALA A 324 -37.25 2.32 -4.96
N PRO A 325 -37.19 1.06 -5.44
CA PRO A 325 -38.40 0.24 -5.54
C PRO A 325 -38.88 -0.07 -4.12
N GLU A 326 -40.20 0.12 -3.92
CA GLU A 326 -40.99 -0.25 -2.78
C GLU A 326 -40.87 -1.75 -2.43
#